data_60abb778fb311fabdd1f56e5b5e385f0
#
_entry.id   60abb778fb311fabdd1f56e5b5e385f0
#
_cell.length_a   1.000
_cell.length_b   1.000
_cell.length_c   1.000
_cell.angle_alpha   90.00
_cell.angle_beta   90.00
_cell.angle_gamma   90.00
#
_symmetry.space_group_name_H-M   'P 1'
#
loop_
_entity.id
_entity.type
_entity.pdbx_description
1 polymer ?
#
loop_
_entity_poly.entity_id
_entity_poly.type
_entity_poly.pdbx_seq_one_letter_code
_entity_poly.pdbx_strand_id
1 'polypeptide(L)'
;MELLSQPWPWYISGPLIAIVMILLLFFGGSFGVSSNLRSICSIAGAGKKINFFNYNWKDEIWNLIFVLGAVIGGIFSSFFLKNPNPININKKTIIELKSLGISFDGNILPQEIFNWEFLFSLQGFIILILGGFFVGFGSRWAGGCTSGHAINGLSNLQIPSLIAVVGFFIGGLIVTHFIYPLIF
;
A
#
# COMPACT_ATOMS: atom_id res chain seq x y z
N MET A 1 -16.31 -13.52 -18.82
CA MET A 1 -16.00 -13.68 -17.39
C MET A 1 -14.52 -14.02 -17.18
N GLU A 2 -13.92 -14.94 -17.95
CA GLU A 2 -12.50 -15.32 -17.81
C GLU A 2 -11.52 -14.14 -17.92
N LEU A 3 -11.80 -13.18 -18.80
CA LEU A 3 -10.92 -12.01 -18.99
C LEU A 3 -10.86 -11.09 -17.76
N LEU A 4 -11.89 -11.08 -16.93
CA LEU A 4 -11.96 -10.26 -15.71
C LEU A 4 -11.32 -10.94 -14.50
N SER A 5 -11.24 -12.28 -14.49
CA SER A 5 -10.64 -13.06 -13.40
C SER A 5 -9.14 -13.29 -13.55
N GLN A 6 -8.56 -13.01 -14.72
CA GLN A 6 -7.13 -13.09 -14.95
C GLN A 6 -6.42 -11.80 -14.52
N PRO A 7 -5.15 -11.87 -14.08
CA PRO A 7 -4.37 -10.67 -13.77
C PRO A 7 -4.19 -9.83 -15.03
N TRP A 8 -4.65 -8.59 -14.97
CA TRP A 8 -4.57 -7.69 -16.11
C TRP A 8 -3.13 -7.23 -16.32
N PRO A 9 -2.66 -7.21 -17.59
CA PRO A 9 -1.35 -6.71 -17.89
C PRO A 9 -1.25 -5.20 -17.58
N TRP A 10 -0.04 -4.75 -17.27
CA TRP A 10 0.24 -3.36 -16.85
C TRP A 10 -0.24 -2.31 -17.86
N TYR A 11 -0.23 -2.64 -19.16
CA TYR A 11 -0.67 -1.73 -20.23
C TYR A 11 -2.21 -1.55 -20.30
N ILE A 12 -2.98 -2.33 -19.54
CA ILE A 12 -4.43 -2.14 -19.36
C ILE A 12 -4.69 -1.48 -18.01
N SER A 13 -4.13 -2.01 -16.94
CA SER A 13 -4.37 -1.48 -15.59
C SER A 13 -3.77 -0.09 -15.39
N GLY A 14 -2.61 0.21 -15.99
CA GLY A 14 -1.99 1.54 -15.92
C GLY A 14 -2.88 2.65 -16.47
N PRO A 15 -3.35 2.59 -17.72
CA PRO A 15 -4.29 3.56 -18.26
C PRO A 15 -5.60 3.69 -17.47
N LEU A 16 -6.15 2.61 -16.92
CA LEU A 16 -7.35 2.68 -16.08
C LEU A 16 -7.09 3.47 -14.79
N ILE A 17 -5.95 3.24 -14.13
CA ILE A 17 -5.54 4.05 -12.98
C ILE A 17 -5.37 5.51 -13.39
N ALA A 18 -4.75 5.79 -14.53
CA ALA A 18 -4.58 7.16 -15.03
C ALA A 18 -5.92 7.85 -15.29
N ILE A 19 -6.91 7.16 -15.85
CA ILE A 19 -8.27 7.69 -16.05
C ILE A 19 -8.91 8.05 -14.71
N VAL A 20 -8.81 7.17 -13.71
CA VAL A 20 -9.32 7.45 -12.35
C VAL A 20 -8.63 8.69 -11.76
N MET A 21 -7.32 8.83 -11.95
CA MET A 21 -6.58 10.02 -11.49
C MET A 21 -7.02 11.29 -12.20
N ILE A 22 -7.21 11.24 -13.52
CA ILE A 22 -7.70 12.40 -14.31
C ILE A 22 -9.08 12.81 -13.81
N LEU A 23 -9.99 11.86 -13.58
CA LEU A 23 -11.31 12.15 -13.03
C LEU A 23 -11.22 12.79 -11.64
N LEU A 24 -10.37 12.27 -10.76
CA LEU A 24 -10.15 12.87 -9.44
C LEU A 24 -9.67 14.32 -9.54
N LEU A 25 -8.67 14.58 -10.37
CA LEU A 25 -8.14 15.93 -10.58
C LEU A 25 -9.18 16.86 -11.21
N PHE A 26 -9.97 16.35 -12.15
CA PHE A 26 -11.04 17.12 -12.79
C PHE A 26 -12.12 17.59 -11.80
N PHE A 27 -12.43 16.77 -10.80
CA PHE A 27 -13.36 17.11 -9.71
C PHE A 27 -12.67 17.84 -8.54
N GLY A 28 -11.44 18.30 -8.70
CA GLY A 28 -10.72 19.07 -7.68
C GLY A 28 -10.19 18.24 -6.52
N GLY A 29 -10.18 16.92 -6.65
CA GLY A 29 -9.62 16.01 -5.65
C GLY A 29 -8.13 15.79 -5.81
N SER A 30 -7.46 15.35 -4.74
CA SER A 30 -6.06 14.93 -4.77
C SER A 30 -5.92 13.55 -4.14
N PHE A 31 -5.19 12.65 -4.77
CA PHE A 31 -5.08 11.28 -4.28
C PHE A 31 -3.97 11.13 -3.23
N GLY A 32 -4.34 10.63 -2.04
CA GLY A 32 -3.36 10.38 -0.99
C GLY A 32 -3.92 9.51 0.13
N VAL A 33 -3.53 8.22 0.19
CA VAL A 33 -4.05 7.29 1.20
C VAL A 33 -3.60 7.67 2.62
N SER A 34 -2.40 8.23 2.79
CA SER A 34 -1.90 8.63 4.11
C SER A 34 -2.70 9.77 4.74
N SER A 35 -3.31 10.66 3.96
CA SER A 35 -4.18 11.72 4.47
C SER A 35 -5.46 11.17 5.10
N ASN A 36 -5.95 10.02 4.65
CA ASN A 36 -7.11 9.36 5.24
C ASN A 36 -6.86 8.89 6.68
N LEU A 37 -5.66 8.39 6.98
CA LEU A 37 -5.29 8.02 8.36
C LEU A 37 -5.31 9.25 9.27
N ARG A 38 -4.83 10.38 8.77
CA ARG A 38 -4.90 11.65 9.50
C ARG A 38 -6.36 12.08 9.73
N SER A 39 -7.22 11.95 8.72
CA SER A 39 -8.66 12.26 8.83
C SER A 39 -9.35 11.36 9.85
N ILE A 40 -9.06 10.05 9.82
CA ILE A 40 -9.60 9.08 10.79
C ILE A 40 -9.17 9.42 12.22
N CYS A 41 -7.89 9.78 12.45
CA CYS A 41 -7.40 10.20 13.75
C CYS A 41 -8.07 11.51 14.21
N SER A 42 -8.32 12.46 13.31
CA SER A 42 -9.06 13.69 13.60
C SER A 42 -10.50 13.41 14.04
N ILE A 43 -11.20 12.53 13.33
CA ILE A 43 -12.57 12.07 13.66
C ILE A 43 -12.58 11.38 15.03
N ALA A 44 -11.56 10.56 15.33
CA ALA A 44 -11.41 9.89 16.63
C ALA A 44 -11.05 10.85 17.79
N GLY A 45 -10.93 12.16 17.52
CA GLY A 45 -10.73 13.18 18.55
C GLY A 45 -9.27 13.47 18.90
N ALA A 46 -8.30 12.95 18.16
CA ALA A 46 -6.86 13.23 18.37
C ALA A 46 -6.54 14.72 18.23
N GLY A 47 -7.32 15.48 17.46
CA GLY A 47 -7.18 16.92 17.30
C GLY A 47 -7.34 17.74 18.59
N LYS A 48 -7.99 17.17 19.63
CA LYS A 48 -8.11 17.81 20.94
C LYS A 48 -6.78 17.84 21.72
N LYS A 49 -5.88 16.91 21.44
CA LYS A 49 -4.59 16.76 22.14
C LYS A 49 -3.39 17.20 21.29
N ILE A 50 -3.47 17.07 19.98
CA ILE A 50 -2.34 17.28 19.07
C ILE A 50 -2.80 18.19 17.93
N ASN A 51 -2.21 19.38 17.83
CA ASN A 51 -2.55 20.39 16.81
C ASN A 51 -2.47 19.88 15.37
N PHE A 52 -1.63 18.88 15.10
CA PHE A 52 -1.52 18.26 13.77
C PHE A 52 -2.82 17.64 13.27
N PHE A 53 -3.65 17.08 14.18
CA PHE A 53 -4.95 16.50 13.85
C PHE A 53 -6.10 17.48 14.01
N ASN A 54 -5.82 18.73 14.44
CA ASN A 54 -6.83 19.77 14.60
C ASN A 54 -7.03 20.50 13.27
N TYR A 55 -7.83 19.91 12.41
CA TYR A 55 -8.24 20.49 11.14
C TYR A 55 -9.66 20.03 10.78
N ASN A 56 -10.30 20.71 9.82
CA ASN A 56 -11.63 20.35 9.38
C ASN A 56 -11.59 19.12 8.45
N TRP A 57 -11.73 17.93 9.01
CA TRP A 57 -11.74 16.66 8.27
C TRP A 57 -12.88 16.56 7.23
N LYS A 58 -13.91 17.39 7.36
CA LYS A 58 -15.04 17.39 6.40
C LYS A 58 -14.62 17.84 5.01
N ASP A 59 -13.58 18.64 4.90
CA ASP A 59 -13.05 19.10 3.61
C ASP A 59 -12.35 17.94 2.85
N GLU A 60 -11.94 16.87 3.58
CA GLU A 60 -11.29 15.68 3.05
C GLU A 60 -12.25 14.46 2.94
N ILE A 61 -13.56 14.66 3.14
CA ILE A 61 -14.55 13.55 3.19
C ILE A 61 -14.59 12.77 1.87
N TRP A 62 -14.39 13.45 0.75
CA TRP A 62 -14.34 12.84 -0.58
C TRP A 62 -13.22 11.77 -0.68
N ASN A 63 -12.09 12.00 -0.04
CA ASN A 63 -10.94 11.09 -0.02
C ASN A 63 -11.26 9.83 0.82
N LEU A 64 -11.97 9.99 1.93
CA LEU A 64 -12.49 8.86 2.73
C LEU A 64 -13.49 8.02 1.93
N ILE A 65 -14.40 8.67 1.18
CA ILE A 65 -15.38 7.99 0.32
C ILE A 65 -14.65 7.23 -0.79
N PHE A 66 -13.60 7.82 -1.38
CA PHE A 66 -12.79 7.16 -2.40
C PHE A 66 -12.12 5.89 -1.88
N VAL A 67 -11.49 5.95 -0.70
CA VAL A 67 -10.87 4.77 -0.07
C VAL A 67 -11.91 3.73 0.32
N LEU A 68 -13.07 4.15 0.82
CA LEU A 68 -14.18 3.23 1.09
C LEU A 68 -14.63 2.52 -0.20
N GLY A 69 -14.74 3.24 -1.31
CA GLY A 69 -15.03 2.67 -2.63
C GLY A 69 -13.99 1.64 -3.07
N ALA A 70 -12.69 1.92 -2.83
CA ALA A 70 -11.61 0.98 -3.13
C ALA A 70 -11.71 -0.29 -2.28
N VAL A 71 -12.06 -0.17 -0.98
CA VAL A 71 -12.29 -1.32 -0.09
C VAL A 71 -13.47 -2.16 -0.57
N ILE A 72 -14.60 -1.53 -0.89
CA ILE A 72 -15.79 -2.23 -1.41
C ILE A 72 -15.47 -2.92 -2.73
N GLY A 73 -14.73 -2.24 -3.64
CA GLY A 73 -14.28 -2.82 -4.90
C GLY A 73 -13.37 -4.04 -4.70
N GLY A 74 -12.46 -3.97 -3.73
CA GLY A 74 -11.60 -5.09 -3.34
C GLY A 74 -12.39 -6.28 -2.80
N ILE A 75 -13.37 -6.03 -1.93
CA ILE A 75 -14.27 -7.06 -1.42
C ILE A 75 -15.05 -7.70 -2.57
N PHE A 76 -15.67 -6.89 -3.42
CA PHE A 76 -16.41 -7.38 -4.58
C PHE A 76 -15.53 -8.23 -5.50
N SER A 77 -14.31 -7.76 -5.81
CA SER A 77 -13.34 -8.50 -6.62
C SER A 77 -12.97 -9.84 -5.98
N SER A 78 -12.78 -9.89 -4.67
CA SER A 78 -12.40 -11.13 -3.98
C SER A 78 -13.48 -12.20 -4.00
N PHE A 79 -14.77 -11.79 -4.05
CA PHE A 79 -15.89 -12.74 -4.11
C PHE A 79 -16.25 -13.14 -5.55
N PHE A 80 -16.26 -12.19 -6.48
CA PHE A 80 -16.81 -12.40 -7.82
C PHE A 80 -15.75 -12.60 -8.91
N LEU A 81 -14.51 -12.11 -8.70
CA LEU A 81 -13.44 -12.12 -9.69
C LEU A 81 -12.24 -12.96 -9.26
N LYS A 82 -12.44 -13.88 -8.31
CA LYS A 82 -11.36 -14.73 -7.81
C LYS A 82 -10.82 -15.60 -8.96
N ASN A 83 -9.51 -15.49 -9.20
CA ASN A 83 -8.82 -16.37 -10.13
C ASN A 83 -8.69 -17.77 -9.50
N PRO A 84 -9.23 -18.84 -10.13
CA PRO A 84 -9.08 -20.20 -9.63
C PRO A 84 -7.66 -20.76 -9.82
N ASN A 85 -6.86 -20.15 -10.69
CA ASN A 85 -5.50 -20.61 -10.96
C ASN A 85 -4.52 -20.09 -9.91
N PRO A 86 -3.57 -20.93 -9.44
CA PRO A 86 -2.52 -20.47 -8.54
C PRO A 86 -1.65 -19.43 -9.23
N ILE A 87 -1.10 -18.50 -8.46
CA ILE A 87 -0.23 -17.47 -8.97
C ILE A 87 1.07 -18.12 -9.45
N ASN A 88 1.48 -17.79 -10.66
CA ASN A 88 2.73 -18.28 -11.23
C ASN A 88 3.81 -17.20 -11.11
N ILE A 89 4.77 -17.40 -10.21
CA ILE A 89 5.94 -16.54 -10.06
C ILE A 89 7.19 -17.20 -10.62
N ASN A 90 8.23 -16.42 -10.84
CA ASN A 90 9.49 -16.91 -11.38
C ASN A 90 10.09 -17.98 -10.46
N LYS A 91 10.61 -19.07 -11.06
CA LYS A 91 11.24 -20.17 -10.32
C LYS A 91 12.39 -19.71 -9.43
N LYS A 92 13.17 -18.69 -9.86
CA LYS A 92 14.22 -18.10 -9.02
C LYS A 92 13.67 -17.50 -7.74
N THR A 93 12.58 -16.74 -7.84
CA THR A 93 11.91 -16.14 -6.68
C THR A 93 11.41 -17.22 -5.70
N ILE A 94 10.88 -18.34 -6.21
CA ILE A 94 10.46 -19.46 -5.36
C ILE A 94 11.66 -20.05 -4.60
N ILE A 95 12.82 -20.19 -5.25
CA ILE A 95 14.05 -20.71 -4.62
C ILE A 95 14.53 -19.74 -3.54
N GLU A 96 14.55 -18.44 -3.84
CA GLU A 96 14.96 -17.40 -2.90
C GLU A 96 14.02 -17.33 -1.68
N LEU A 97 12.69 -17.39 -1.89
CA LEU A 97 11.72 -17.46 -0.79
C LEU A 97 11.94 -18.68 0.08
N LYS A 98 12.18 -19.83 -0.54
CA LYS A 98 12.44 -21.09 0.18
C LYS A 98 13.74 -21.02 1.00
N SER A 99 14.77 -20.30 0.51
CA SER A 99 16.01 -20.09 1.28
C SER A 99 15.80 -19.21 2.52
N LEU A 100 14.76 -18.36 2.51
CA LEU A 100 14.31 -17.55 3.64
C LEU A 100 13.30 -18.28 4.56
N GLY A 101 13.05 -19.58 4.34
CA GLY A 101 12.08 -20.34 5.14
C GLY A 101 10.61 -20.09 4.78
N ILE A 102 10.32 -19.38 3.70
CA ILE A 102 8.98 -19.05 3.24
C ILE A 102 8.57 -20.03 2.14
N SER A 103 7.55 -20.84 2.36
CA SER A 103 7.01 -21.74 1.33
C SER A 103 6.01 -21.01 0.44
N PHE A 104 6.14 -21.19 -0.86
CA PHE A 104 5.20 -20.64 -1.83
C PHE A 104 4.16 -21.71 -2.19
N ASP A 105 2.92 -21.51 -1.76
CA ASP A 105 1.77 -22.39 -1.98
C ASP A 105 0.82 -21.91 -3.09
N GLY A 106 1.25 -20.93 -3.90
CA GLY A 106 0.43 -20.33 -4.97
C GLY A 106 -0.47 -19.19 -4.50
N ASN A 107 -0.42 -18.81 -3.22
CA ASN A 107 -1.14 -17.67 -2.67
C ASN A 107 -0.26 -16.40 -2.68
N ILE A 108 -0.91 -15.22 -2.70
CA ILE A 108 -0.21 -13.92 -2.62
C ILE A 108 0.43 -13.71 -1.25
N LEU A 109 -0.26 -14.16 -0.20
CA LEU A 109 0.16 -13.97 1.18
C LEU A 109 0.74 -15.27 1.73
N PRO A 110 2.04 -15.30 2.09
CA PRO A 110 2.64 -16.44 2.76
C PRO A 110 1.95 -16.71 4.10
N GLN A 111 1.44 -17.92 4.28
CA GLN A 111 0.70 -18.27 5.50
C GLN A 111 1.60 -18.31 6.73
N GLU A 112 2.89 -18.55 6.55
CA GLU A 112 3.87 -18.55 7.64
C GLU A 112 4.01 -17.19 8.32
N ILE A 113 3.83 -16.08 7.54
CA ILE A 113 3.97 -14.71 8.06
C ILE A 113 2.59 -14.12 8.41
N PHE A 114 1.56 -14.42 7.60
CA PHE A 114 0.22 -13.85 7.75
C PHE A 114 -0.72 -14.78 8.53
N ASN A 115 -0.28 -15.28 9.68
CA ASN A 115 -1.12 -16.04 10.61
C ASN A 115 -1.08 -15.40 12.02
N TRP A 116 -2.07 -15.72 12.84
CA TRP A 116 -2.18 -15.17 14.18
C TRP A 116 -1.05 -15.63 15.11
N GLU A 117 -0.50 -16.82 14.91
CA GLU A 117 0.59 -17.37 15.71
C GLU A 117 1.87 -16.57 15.47
N PHE A 118 2.21 -16.30 14.22
CA PHE A 118 3.36 -15.46 13.88
C PHE A 118 3.17 -14.02 14.38
N LEU A 119 1.97 -13.47 14.25
CA LEU A 119 1.66 -12.09 14.67
C LEU A 119 1.92 -11.87 16.18
N PHE A 120 1.59 -12.88 17.00
CA PHE A 120 1.83 -12.85 18.45
C PHE A 120 3.20 -13.39 18.85
N SER A 121 4.02 -13.86 17.92
CA SER A 121 5.41 -14.20 18.20
C SER A 121 6.24 -12.94 18.46
N LEU A 122 7.34 -13.08 19.19
CA LEU A 122 8.26 -11.96 19.45
C LEU A 122 8.78 -11.35 18.13
N GLN A 123 9.09 -12.21 17.16
CA GLN A 123 9.57 -11.80 15.84
C GLN A 123 8.51 -11.02 15.06
N GLY A 124 7.29 -11.53 14.96
CA GLY A 124 6.17 -10.85 14.29
C GLY A 124 5.83 -9.52 14.96
N PHE A 125 5.85 -9.47 16.28
CA PHE A 125 5.60 -8.25 17.04
C PHE A 125 6.67 -7.16 16.78
N ILE A 126 7.95 -7.53 16.75
CA ILE A 126 9.04 -6.62 16.41
C ILE A 126 8.90 -6.10 14.97
N ILE A 127 8.62 -6.98 14.01
CA ILE A 127 8.43 -6.60 12.61
C ILE A 127 7.26 -5.62 12.46
N LEU A 128 6.13 -5.86 13.15
CA LEU A 128 4.98 -4.97 13.12
C LEU A 128 5.27 -3.59 13.69
N ILE A 129 5.92 -3.53 14.86
CA ILE A 129 6.23 -2.25 15.50
C ILE A 129 7.24 -1.47 14.66
N LEU A 130 8.36 -2.10 14.27
CA LEU A 130 9.38 -1.41 13.49
C LEU A 130 8.87 -1.04 12.09
N GLY A 131 8.19 -1.96 11.40
CA GLY A 131 7.59 -1.69 10.10
C GLY A 131 6.54 -0.58 10.16
N GLY A 132 5.63 -0.63 11.12
CA GLY A 132 4.63 0.41 11.35
C GLY A 132 5.26 1.76 11.70
N PHE A 133 6.32 1.77 12.51
CA PHE A 133 7.07 2.97 12.84
C PHE A 133 7.73 3.58 11.58
N PHE A 134 8.45 2.78 10.79
CA PHE A 134 9.12 3.27 9.59
C PHE A 134 8.13 3.78 8.53
N VAL A 135 7.01 3.10 8.33
CA VAL A 135 5.95 3.55 7.41
C VAL A 135 5.32 4.85 7.91
N GLY A 136 4.97 4.91 9.20
CA GLY A 136 4.33 6.09 9.80
C GLY A 136 5.26 7.30 9.84
N PHE A 137 6.48 7.12 10.33
CA PHE A 137 7.49 8.17 10.39
C PHE A 137 7.91 8.62 8.98
N GLY A 138 8.21 7.66 8.08
CA GLY A 138 8.65 7.95 6.71
C GLY A 138 7.61 8.71 5.92
N SER A 139 6.35 8.27 5.95
CA SER A 139 5.26 8.96 5.25
C SER A 139 4.99 10.36 5.83
N ARG A 140 5.21 10.55 7.13
CA ARG A 140 5.09 11.86 7.78
C ARG A 140 6.25 12.78 7.43
N TRP A 141 7.48 12.27 7.42
CA TRP A 141 8.68 13.03 7.07
C TRP A 141 8.67 13.46 5.60
N ALA A 142 8.32 12.53 4.69
CA ALA A 142 8.24 12.82 3.27
C ALA A 142 7.05 13.73 2.90
N GLY A 143 6.06 13.91 3.79
CA GLY A 143 4.84 14.66 3.50
C GLY A 143 3.81 13.89 2.68
N GLY A 144 3.98 12.58 2.50
CA GLY A 144 3.07 11.72 1.75
C GLY A 144 3.55 10.28 1.66
N CYS A 145 2.68 9.39 1.23
CA CYS A 145 3.01 8.00 0.93
C CYS A 145 3.23 7.80 -0.58
N THR A 146 3.44 6.56 -1.00
CA THR A 146 3.63 6.23 -2.43
C THR A 146 2.47 6.69 -3.30
N SER A 147 1.21 6.62 -2.84
CA SER A 147 0.08 7.13 -3.61
C SER A 147 0.12 8.66 -3.79
N GLY A 148 0.56 9.40 -2.77
CA GLY A 148 0.72 10.85 -2.85
C GLY A 148 1.90 11.28 -3.74
N HIS A 149 3.04 10.62 -3.63
CA HIS A 149 4.24 10.97 -4.40
C HIS A 149 4.31 10.27 -5.76
N ALA A 150 4.19 8.92 -5.80
CA ALA A 150 4.41 8.18 -7.04
C ALA A 150 3.24 8.31 -8.02
N ILE A 151 2.00 8.41 -7.54
CA ILE A 151 0.86 8.57 -8.43
C ILE A 151 0.54 10.05 -8.62
N ASN A 152 0.12 10.74 -7.57
CA ASN A 152 -0.33 12.13 -7.69
C ASN A 152 0.82 13.11 -7.95
N GLY A 153 1.93 13.00 -7.22
CA GLY A 153 3.05 13.92 -7.34
C GLY A 153 3.79 13.82 -8.68
N LEU A 154 4.02 12.58 -9.18
CA LEU A 154 4.64 12.40 -10.50
C LEU A 154 3.70 12.78 -11.64
N SER A 155 2.40 12.56 -11.54
CA SER A 155 1.44 13.02 -12.55
C SER A 155 1.40 14.55 -12.67
N ASN A 156 1.70 15.25 -11.57
CA ASN A 156 1.85 16.70 -11.53
C ASN A 156 3.31 17.18 -11.79
N LEU A 157 4.21 16.30 -12.22
CA LEU A 157 5.62 16.58 -12.54
C LEU A 157 6.39 17.26 -11.39
N GLN A 158 6.07 16.89 -10.14
CA GLN A 158 6.72 17.47 -8.97
C GLN A 158 8.08 16.80 -8.71
N ILE A 159 9.17 17.56 -8.82
CA ILE A 159 10.54 17.09 -8.57
C ILE A 159 10.73 16.53 -7.14
N PRO A 160 10.21 17.14 -6.06
CA PRO A 160 10.29 16.56 -4.73
C PRO A 160 9.65 15.16 -4.63
N SER A 161 8.57 14.94 -5.37
CA SER A 161 7.91 13.64 -5.45
C SER A 161 8.74 12.60 -6.18
N LEU A 162 9.45 12.99 -7.23
CA LEU A 162 10.40 12.11 -7.91
C LEU A 162 11.53 11.66 -6.96
N ILE A 163 12.11 12.58 -6.19
CA ILE A 163 13.16 12.28 -5.20
C ILE A 163 12.62 11.31 -4.14
N ALA A 164 11.39 11.55 -3.63
CA ALA A 164 10.77 10.66 -2.65
C ALA A 164 10.56 9.25 -3.21
N VAL A 165 10.12 9.12 -4.47
CA VAL A 165 9.90 7.83 -5.14
C VAL A 165 11.20 7.06 -5.30
N VAL A 166 12.29 7.73 -5.73
CA VAL A 166 13.63 7.11 -5.79
C VAL A 166 14.04 6.61 -4.40
N GLY A 167 13.82 7.41 -3.36
CA GLY A 167 14.08 7.02 -1.97
C GLY A 167 13.29 5.78 -1.54
N PHE A 168 12.02 5.65 -1.94
CA PHE A 168 11.20 4.46 -1.65
C PHE A 168 11.76 3.20 -2.31
N PHE A 169 12.22 3.29 -3.57
CA PHE A 169 12.86 2.16 -4.25
C PHE A 169 14.17 1.75 -3.58
N ILE A 170 15.04 2.72 -3.26
CA ILE A 170 16.31 2.45 -2.56
C ILE A 170 16.03 1.79 -1.21
N GLY A 171 15.11 2.34 -0.41
CA GLY A 171 14.73 1.77 0.87
C GLY A 171 14.18 0.35 0.75
N GLY A 172 13.31 0.11 -0.23
CA GLY A 172 12.78 -1.23 -0.51
C GLY A 172 13.88 -2.23 -0.85
N LEU A 173 14.82 -1.86 -1.72
CA LEU A 173 15.97 -2.71 -2.10
C LEU A 173 16.88 -3.02 -0.89
N ILE A 174 17.14 -2.03 -0.04
CA ILE A 174 17.91 -2.23 1.19
C ILE A 174 17.21 -3.23 2.11
N VAL A 175 15.91 -3.06 2.34
CA VAL A 175 15.14 -3.99 3.19
C VAL A 175 15.15 -5.39 2.61
N THR A 176 14.90 -5.54 1.32
CA THR A 176 14.80 -6.86 0.67
C THR A 176 16.13 -7.60 0.67
N HIS A 177 17.25 -6.92 0.42
CA HIS A 177 18.55 -7.59 0.23
C HIS A 177 19.38 -7.70 1.51
N PHE A 178 19.18 -6.80 2.48
CA PHE A 178 19.98 -6.76 3.71
C PHE A 178 19.19 -7.12 4.95
N ILE A 179 17.95 -6.63 5.06
CA ILE A 179 17.17 -6.81 6.29
C ILE A 179 16.43 -8.14 6.31
N TYR A 180 15.81 -8.54 5.20
CA TYR A 180 15.09 -9.81 5.15
C TYR A 180 15.99 -11.03 5.43
N PRO A 181 17.18 -11.18 4.83
CA PRO A 181 18.07 -12.30 5.16
C PRO A 181 18.61 -12.29 6.59
N LEU A 182 18.45 -11.18 7.31
CA LEU A 182 18.86 -11.07 8.72
C LEU A 182 17.73 -11.46 9.68
N ILE A 183 16.47 -11.32 9.24
CA ILE A 183 15.27 -11.59 10.05
C ILE A 183 14.75 -13.02 9.84
N PHE A 184 14.81 -13.51 8.64
CA PHE A 184 14.40 -14.83 8.21
C PHE A 184 15.59 -15.73 7.90
#